data_ab758f8962b19b8d2bd3f8e6d9ccf553
#
_entry.id   ab758f8962b19b8d2bd3f8e6d9ccf553
#
_cell.length_a   1.000
_cell.length_b   1.000
_cell.length_c   1.000
_cell.angle_alpha   90.00
_cell.angle_beta   90.00
_cell.angle_gamma   90.00
#
_symmetry.space_group_name_H-M   'P 1'
#
loop_
_entity.id
_entity.type
_entity.pdbx_description
1 polymer ?
#
loop_
_entity_poly.entity_id
_entity_poly.type
_entity_poly.pdbx_seq_one_letter_code
_entity_poly.pdbx_strand_id
1 'polypeptide(L)'
;MTMQQFTLPFLLTLAAGLATGIGSIIAFVAKSTNHRLLSFSMGLSGGVMVYVSFVELLPQGGELLAEAIGGKGAEWLNTAAFFAGMALIGLIDYLVPSFENPHEAHRVEELQHKPKQTKLMRVGLMSALAIAIHNFPEGIATFTAGMNDPTLGLAIAVAVAIHNIPEGIAVS
;
A
#
# COMPACT_ATOMS: atom_id res chain seq x y z
N MET A 1 -19.31 4.56 -20.42
CA MET A 1 -18.73 3.67 -19.40
C MET A 1 -19.81 2.70 -18.96
N THR A 2 -19.65 1.41 -19.18
CA THR A 2 -20.64 0.40 -18.77
C THR A 2 -20.48 0.06 -17.31
N MET A 3 -21.53 -0.38 -16.61
CA MET A 3 -21.45 -0.85 -15.22
C MET A 3 -20.40 -1.94 -15.06
N GLN A 4 -20.22 -2.82 -16.02
CA GLN A 4 -19.20 -3.88 -15.96
C GLN A 4 -17.77 -3.35 -15.98
N GLN A 5 -17.50 -2.28 -16.75
CA GLN A 5 -16.16 -1.66 -16.80
C GLN A 5 -15.76 -1.02 -15.47
N PHE A 6 -16.71 -0.58 -14.66
CA PHE A 6 -16.45 -0.02 -13.33
C PHE A 6 -16.38 -1.11 -12.25
N THR A 7 -17.27 -2.10 -12.30
CA THR A 7 -17.47 -3.07 -11.20
C THR A 7 -16.27 -3.95 -10.99
N LEU A 8 -15.63 -4.47 -12.05
CA LEU A 8 -14.48 -5.35 -11.92
C LEU A 8 -13.27 -4.63 -11.29
N PRO A 9 -12.81 -3.46 -11.78
CA PRO A 9 -11.73 -2.72 -11.14
C PRO A 9 -12.03 -2.36 -9.68
N PHE A 10 -13.27 -1.99 -9.38
CA PHE A 10 -13.69 -1.70 -8.00
C PHE A 10 -13.59 -2.92 -7.10
N LEU A 11 -14.05 -4.09 -7.53
CA LEU A 11 -13.97 -5.33 -6.75
C LEU A 11 -12.54 -5.78 -6.55
N LEU A 12 -11.67 -5.63 -7.56
CA LEU A 12 -10.24 -5.94 -7.45
C LEU A 12 -9.56 -5.03 -6.41
N THR A 13 -9.83 -3.73 -6.48
CA THR A 13 -9.31 -2.75 -5.52
C THR A 13 -9.80 -3.03 -4.09
N LEU A 14 -11.08 -3.33 -3.94
CA LEU A 14 -11.68 -3.68 -2.65
C LEU A 14 -11.05 -4.96 -2.08
N ALA A 15 -10.90 -6.00 -2.90
CA ALA A 15 -10.29 -7.26 -2.48
C ALA A 15 -8.82 -7.07 -2.05
N ALA A 16 -8.05 -6.28 -2.80
CA ALA A 16 -6.68 -5.94 -2.47
C ALA A 16 -6.59 -5.19 -1.13
N GLY A 17 -7.44 -4.20 -0.91
CA GLY A 17 -7.48 -3.46 0.36
C GLY A 17 -7.93 -4.32 1.56
N LEU A 18 -8.89 -5.22 1.38
CA LEU A 18 -9.33 -6.14 2.42
C LEU A 18 -8.25 -7.14 2.85
N ALA A 19 -7.21 -7.34 2.04
CA ALA A 19 -6.08 -8.21 2.39
C ALA A 19 -5.32 -7.72 3.63
N THR A 20 -5.25 -6.41 3.89
CA THR A 20 -4.72 -5.85 5.15
C THR A 20 -5.49 -6.38 6.37
N GLY A 21 -6.82 -6.48 6.26
CA GLY A 21 -7.66 -7.08 7.31
C GLY A 21 -7.37 -8.56 7.55
N ILE A 22 -7.04 -9.32 6.50
CA ILE A 22 -6.60 -10.72 6.63
C ILE A 22 -5.31 -10.79 7.44
N GLY A 23 -4.33 -9.93 7.14
CA GLY A 23 -3.09 -9.81 7.90
C GLY A 23 -3.34 -9.53 9.39
N SER A 24 -4.20 -8.57 9.69
CA SER A 24 -4.59 -8.22 11.06
C SER A 24 -5.25 -9.40 11.79
N ILE A 25 -6.14 -10.15 11.13
CA ILE A 25 -6.75 -11.36 11.73
C ILE A 25 -5.67 -12.41 12.02
N ILE A 26 -4.73 -12.63 11.11
CA ILE A 26 -3.61 -13.59 11.32
C ILE A 26 -2.81 -13.19 12.56
N ALA A 27 -2.43 -11.91 12.69
CA ALA A 27 -1.69 -11.41 13.85
C ALA A 27 -2.47 -11.60 15.16
N PHE A 28 -3.76 -11.32 15.14
CA PHE A 28 -4.62 -11.44 16.33
C PHE A 28 -4.79 -12.88 16.81
N VAL A 29 -4.82 -13.85 15.91
CA VAL A 29 -4.96 -15.29 16.25
C VAL A 29 -3.60 -15.93 16.57
N ALA A 30 -2.51 -15.35 16.13
CA ALA A 30 -1.17 -15.89 16.35
C ALA A 30 -0.79 -15.86 17.84
N LYS A 31 -0.35 -16.99 18.39
CA LYS A 31 0.10 -17.10 19.78
C LYS A 31 1.50 -16.55 20.05
N SER A 32 2.29 -16.40 19.01
CA SER A 32 3.66 -15.85 19.06
C SER A 32 4.09 -15.33 17.70
N THR A 33 4.88 -14.28 17.69
CA THR A 33 5.43 -13.71 16.46
C THR A 33 6.60 -14.54 15.97
N ASN A 34 6.50 -15.09 14.78
CA ASN A 34 7.62 -15.70 14.09
C ASN A 34 8.40 -14.63 13.32
N HIS A 35 9.43 -14.08 13.95
CA HIS A 35 10.24 -12.99 13.37
C HIS A 35 10.86 -13.35 12.01
N ARG A 36 11.22 -14.61 11.77
CA ARG A 36 11.78 -15.04 10.48
C ARG A 36 10.72 -14.97 9.37
N LEU A 37 9.52 -15.46 9.66
CA LEU A 37 8.40 -15.40 8.72
C LEU A 37 7.99 -13.96 8.46
N LEU A 38 7.91 -13.12 9.49
CA LEU A 38 7.59 -11.70 9.36
C LEU A 38 8.65 -10.98 8.51
N SER A 39 9.93 -11.13 8.79
CA SER A 39 11.01 -10.51 8.00
C SER A 39 11.00 -10.99 6.55
N PHE A 40 10.76 -12.27 6.30
CA PHE A 40 10.64 -12.81 4.95
C PHE A 40 9.44 -12.19 4.21
N SER A 41 8.27 -12.16 4.84
CA SER A 41 7.06 -11.61 4.21
C SER A 41 7.16 -10.11 3.97
N MET A 42 7.80 -9.34 4.86
CA MET A 42 8.08 -7.91 4.64
C MET A 42 9.07 -7.71 3.49
N GLY A 43 10.13 -8.52 3.39
CA GLY A 43 11.06 -8.47 2.27
C GLY A 43 10.42 -8.84 0.94
N LEU A 44 9.58 -9.88 0.91
CA LEU A 44 8.79 -10.27 -0.25
C LEU A 44 7.84 -9.14 -0.66
N SER A 45 7.12 -8.59 0.30
CA SER A 45 6.20 -7.47 0.14
C SER A 45 6.90 -6.27 -0.53
N GLY A 46 8.02 -5.81 0.03
CA GLY A 46 8.81 -4.72 -0.56
C GLY A 46 9.33 -5.03 -1.97
N GLY A 47 9.79 -6.28 -2.19
CA GLY A 47 10.25 -6.72 -3.51
C GLY A 47 9.13 -6.69 -4.56
N VAL A 48 7.93 -7.14 -4.20
CA VAL A 48 6.75 -7.11 -5.09
C VAL A 48 6.39 -5.67 -5.43
N MET A 49 6.38 -4.74 -4.45
CA MET A 49 6.04 -3.34 -4.70
C MET A 49 7.07 -2.64 -5.58
N VAL A 50 8.37 -2.90 -5.38
CA VAL A 50 9.43 -2.40 -6.25
C VAL A 50 9.24 -2.91 -7.68
N TYR A 51 8.99 -4.22 -7.85
CA TYR A 51 8.73 -4.81 -9.15
C TYR A 51 7.53 -4.13 -9.86
N VAL A 52 6.37 -4.07 -9.19
CA VAL A 52 5.17 -3.46 -9.76
C VAL A 52 5.38 -2.00 -10.13
N SER A 53 6.07 -1.23 -9.28
CA SER A 53 6.34 0.19 -9.54
C SER A 53 7.16 0.40 -10.80
N PHE A 54 8.22 -0.39 -11.02
CA PHE A 54 9.16 -0.17 -12.13
C PHE A 54 8.78 -0.92 -13.40
N VAL A 55 8.13 -2.09 -13.28
CA VAL A 55 7.84 -2.97 -14.42
C VAL A 55 6.43 -2.74 -14.98
N GLU A 56 5.50 -2.35 -14.12
CA GLU A 56 4.09 -2.17 -14.52
C GLU A 56 3.67 -0.70 -14.50
N LEU A 57 3.70 -0.04 -13.34
CA LEU A 57 3.08 1.28 -13.18
C LEU A 57 3.86 2.39 -13.89
N LEU A 58 5.18 2.40 -13.80
CA LEU A 58 5.99 3.44 -14.43
C LEU A 58 5.92 3.38 -15.96
N PRO A 59 6.06 2.22 -16.64
CA PRO A 59 5.85 2.12 -18.07
C PRO A 59 4.44 2.49 -18.50
N GLN A 60 3.40 1.96 -17.82
CA GLN A 60 2.01 2.25 -18.13
C GLN A 60 1.70 3.76 -18.03
N GLY A 61 2.19 4.41 -16.97
CA GLY A 61 2.06 5.86 -16.82
C GLY A 61 2.70 6.63 -17.98
N GLY A 62 3.85 6.16 -18.44
CA GLY A 62 4.56 6.73 -19.61
C GLY A 62 3.74 6.58 -20.90
N GLU A 63 3.16 5.40 -21.15
CA GLU A 63 2.32 5.14 -22.31
C GLU A 63 1.06 6.02 -22.32
N LEU A 64 0.33 6.08 -21.21
CA LEU A 64 -0.87 6.92 -21.08
C LEU A 64 -0.57 8.41 -21.26
N LEU A 65 0.56 8.89 -20.73
CA LEU A 65 0.98 10.27 -20.91
C LEU A 65 1.43 10.53 -22.34
N ALA A 66 2.11 9.57 -23.00
CA ALA A 66 2.51 9.69 -24.39
C ALA A 66 1.30 9.78 -25.32
N GLU A 67 0.23 9.03 -25.06
CA GLU A 67 -1.05 9.11 -25.78
C GLU A 67 -1.74 10.46 -25.55
N ALA A 68 -1.70 10.99 -24.32
CA ALA A 68 -2.42 12.20 -23.93
C ALA A 68 -1.75 13.50 -24.44
N ILE A 69 -0.43 13.62 -24.31
CA ILE A 69 0.30 14.87 -24.59
C ILE A 69 1.44 14.72 -25.61
N GLY A 70 1.86 13.49 -25.88
CA GLY A 70 2.91 13.16 -26.85
C GLY A 70 4.31 13.67 -26.52
N GLY A 71 5.28 13.21 -27.30
CA GLY A 71 6.63 13.73 -27.31
C GLY A 71 7.44 13.55 -26.01
N LYS A 72 8.61 14.17 -25.98
CA LYS A 72 9.54 14.11 -24.83
C LYS A 72 8.97 14.70 -23.54
N GLY A 73 7.94 15.54 -23.64
CA GLY A 73 7.24 16.09 -22.46
C GLY A 73 6.58 15.02 -21.60
N ALA A 74 6.01 13.98 -22.22
CA ALA A 74 5.39 12.85 -21.52
C ALA A 74 6.41 12.07 -20.66
N GLU A 75 7.60 11.79 -21.21
CA GLU A 75 8.67 11.07 -20.50
C GLU A 75 9.13 11.84 -19.25
N TRP A 76 9.38 13.15 -19.41
CA TRP A 76 9.78 14.01 -18.29
C TRP A 76 8.69 14.14 -17.25
N LEU A 77 7.42 14.27 -17.67
CA LEU A 77 6.29 14.37 -16.75
C LEU A 77 6.09 13.07 -15.98
N ASN A 78 6.21 11.90 -16.63
CA ASN A 78 6.12 10.60 -16.00
C ASN A 78 7.21 10.43 -14.93
N THR A 79 8.46 10.74 -15.29
CA THR A 79 9.60 10.69 -14.36
C THR A 79 9.41 11.65 -13.19
N ALA A 80 8.98 12.89 -13.45
CA ALA A 80 8.75 13.88 -12.42
C ALA A 80 7.60 13.46 -11.48
N ALA A 81 6.50 12.90 -12.02
CA ALA A 81 5.37 12.38 -11.24
C ALA A 81 5.80 11.23 -10.33
N PHE A 82 6.65 10.31 -10.83
CA PHE A 82 7.19 9.21 -10.04
C PHE A 82 7.96 9.73 -8.81
N PHE A 83 8.93 10.63 -9.01
CA PHE A 83 9.70 11.19 -7.89
C PHE A 83 8.85 12.10 -6.99
N ALA A 84 7.88 12.83 -7.55
CA ALA A 84 6.96 13.64 -6.77
C ALA A 84 6.07 12.77 -5.87
N GLY A 85 5.61 11.61 -6.37
CA GLY A 85 4.88 10.63 -5.57
C GLY A 85 5.71 10.09 -4.40
N MET A 86 6.97 9.71 -4.66
CA MET A 86 7.90 9.28 -3.61
C MET A 86 8.12 10.37 -2.55
N ALA A 87 8.36 11.63 -3.00
CA ALA A 87 8.56 12.76 -2.11
C ALA A 87 7.30 13.07 -1.27
N LEU A 88 6.11 12.97 -1.89
CA LEU A 88 4.83 13.18 -1.22
C LEU A 88 4.60 12.15 -0.11
N ILE A 89 4.78 10.86 -0.41
CA ILE A 89 4.62 9.80 0.59
C ILE A 89 5.69 9.92 1.69
N GLY A 90 6.94 10.19 1.33
CA GLY A 90 8.01 10.45 2.32
C GLY A 90 7.71 11.65 3.23
N LEU A 91 7.08 12.70 2.68
CA LEU A 91 6.64 13.84 3.48
C LEU A 91 5.49 13.47 4.43
N ILE A 92 4.50 12.70 3.95
CA ILE A 92 3.39 12.21 4.77
C ILE A 92 3.94 11.36 5.91
N ASP A 93 4.84 10.42 5.61
CA ASP A 93 5.48 9.55 6.59
C ASP A 93 6.28 10.34 7.65
N TYR A 94 7.02 11.37 7.21
CA TYR A 94 7.74 12.28 8.11
C TYR A 94 6.82 13.09 9.04
N LEU A 95 5.61 13.42 8.59
CA LEU A 95 4.62 14.18 9.36
C LEU A 95 3.84 13.32 10.35
N VAL A 96 3.82 12.00 10.18
CA VAL A 96 3.20 11.06 11.13
C VAL A 96 4.15 10.88 12.32
N PRO A 97 3.70 11.12 13.57
CA PRO A 97 4.57 10.91 14.73
C PRO A 97 5.06 9.46 14.81
N SER A 98 6.35 9.26 15.10
CA SER A 98 7.01 7.94 15.10
C SER A 98 6.31 6.89 15.98
N PHE A 99 5.78 7.30 17.13
CA PHE A 99 5.01 6.42 18.01
C PHE A 99 3.65 5.96 17.43
N GLU A 100 3.15 6.65 16.41
CA GLU A 100 1.86 6.41 15.76
C GLU A 100 2.07 5.94 14.31
N ASN A 101 3.32 5.83 13.85
CA ASN A 101 3.68 5.46 12.48
C ASN A 101 3.76 3.92 12.33
N PRO A 102 2.88 3.29 11.53
CA PRO A 102 2.88 1.84 11.34
C PRO A 102 4.12 1.33 10.59
N HIS A 103 4.89 2.20 9.93
CA HIS A 103 6.12 1.84 9.22
C HIS A 103 7.35 1.78 10.15
N GLU A 104 7.26 2.31 11.37
CA GLU A 104 8.33 2.17 12.36
C GLU A 104 8.18 0.87 13.15
N ALA A 105 9.26 0.09 13.21
CA ALA A 105 9.31 -1.13 14.01
C ALA A 105 9.32 -0.80 15.49
N HIS A 106 8.21 -1.01 16.19
CA HIS A 106 8.14 -0.86 17.64
C HIS A 106 8.94 -1.96 18.35
N ARG A 107 9.74 -1.56 19.35
CA ARG A 107 10.48 -2.52 20.19
C ARG A 107 9.53 -3.11 21.22
N VAL A 108 9.66 -4.42 21.45
CA VAL A 108 8.85 -5.16 22.44
C VAL A 108 8.96 -4.53 23.84
N GLU A 109 10.10 -3.88 24.15
CA GLU A 109 10.32 -3.18 25.42
C GLU A 109 9.41 -1.95 25.60
N GLU A 110 8.99 -1.31 24.52
CA GLU A 110 8.09 -0.15 24.54
C GLU A 110 6.64 -0.57 24.88
N LEU A 111 6.27 -1.80 24.57
CA LEU A 111 4.96 -2.39 24.91
C LEU A 111 4.80 -2.72 26.40
N GLN A 112 5.88 -2.74 27.19
CA GLN A 112 5.81 -3.06 28.61
C GLN A 112 5.23 -1.93 29.48
N HIS A 113 5.19 -0.71 28.97
CA HIS A 113 4.51 0.40 29.62
C HIS A 113 3.05 0.43 29.14
N LYS A 114 2.14 -0.17 29.95
CA LYS A 114 0.69 -0.14 29.68
C LYS A 114 0.22 1.29 29.46
N PRO A 115 -0.07 1.71 28.22
CA PRO A 115 -0.60 3.04 27.98
C PRO A 115 -2.01 3.13 28.54
N LYS A 116 -2.41 4.30 29.06
CA LYS A 116 -3.79 4.55 29.49
C LYS A 116 -4.73 4.31 28.30
N GLN A 117 -5.92 3.80 28.57
CA GLN A 117 -6.92 3.41 27.56
C GLN A 117 -7.20 4.51 26.49
N THR A 118 -7.15 5.78 26.89
CA THR A 118 -7.25 6.94 25.98
C THR A 118 -6.07 7.06 25.01
N LYS A 119 -4.86 6.60 25.39
CA LYS A 119 -3.69 6.57 24.50
C LYS A 119 -3.81 5.46 23.47
N LEU A 120 -4.32 4.28 23.84
CA LEU A 120 -4.56 3.15 22.93
C LEU A 120 -5.54 3.50 21.82
N MET A 121 -6.65 4.17 22.16
CA MET A 121 -7.64 4.62 21.18
C MET A 121 -7.01 5.62 20.18
N ARG A 122 -6.21 6.56 20.66
CA ARG A 122 -5.53 7.53 19.80
C ARG A 122 -4.53 6.85 18.87
N VAL A 123 -3.67 5.98 19.41
CA VAL A 123 -2.70 5.20 18.61
C VAL A 123 -3.42 4.40 17.53
N GLY A 124 -4.45 3.63 17.88
CA GLY A 124 -5.22 2.87 16.91
C GLY A 124 -5.87 3.72 15.82
N LEU A 125 -6.42 4.89 16.17
CA LEU A 125 -7.01 5.81 15.20
C LEU A 125 -5.95 6.39 14.25
N MET A 126 -4.79 6.77 14.77
CA MET A 126 -3.70 7.35 13.96
C MET A 126 -3.06 6.28 13.06
N SER A 127 -2.85 5.07 13.56
CA SER A 127 -2.38 3.95 12.74
C SER A 127 -3.38 3.61 11.62
N ALA A 128 -4.68 3.56 11.94
CA ALA A 128 -5.72 3.35 10.93
C ALA A 128 -5.73 4.46 9.86
N LEU A 129 -5.54 5.71 10.26
CA LEU A 129 -5.45 6.84 9.35
C LEU A 129 -4.20 6.75 8.46
N ALA A 130 -3.04 6.42 9.04
CA ALA A 130 -1.80 6.25 8.29
C ALA A 130 -1.89 5.13 7.25
N ILE A 131 -2.46 3.97 7.63
CA ILE A 131 -2.74 2.85 6.71
C ILE A 131 -3.70 3.28 5.60
N ALA A 132 -4.77 4.03 5.93
CA ALA A 132 -5.72 4.51 4.94
C ALA A 132 -5.05 5.47 3.93
N ILE A 133 -4.17 6.35 4.38
CA ILE A 133 -3.40 7.27 3.52
C ILE A 133 -2.42 6.48 2.65
N HIS A 134 -1.76 5.45 3.19
CA HIS A 134 -0.84 4.59 2.45
C HIS A 134 -1.57 3.79 1.37
N ASN A 135 -2.66 3.12 1.72
CA ASN A 135 -3.44 2.28 0.79
C ASN A 135 -4.26 3.07 -0.23
N PHE A 136 -4.44 4.38 -0.06
CA PHE A 136 -5.21 5.19 -1.00
C PHE A 136 -4.55 5.31 -2.39
N PRO A 137 -3.23 5.63 -2.52
CA PRO A 137 -2.53 5.59 -3.80
C PRO A 137 -2.53 4.20 -4.45
N GLU A 138 -2.39 3.13 -3.68
CA GLU A 138 -2.44 1.75 -4.17
C GLU A 138 -3.82 1.41 -4.73
N GLY A 139 -4.88 1.84 -4.04
CA GLY A 139 -6.24 1.70 -4.52
C GLY A 139 -6.48 2.42 -5.85
N ILE A 140 -5.97 3.65 -5.99
CA ILE A 140 -6.04 4.40 -7.25
C ILE A 140 -5.27 3.66 -8.35
N ALA A 141 -4.06 3.18 -8.09
CA ALA A 141 -3.24 2.47 -9.07
C ALA A 141 -3.93 1.18 -9.54
N THR A 142 -4.43 0.36 -8.61
CA THR A 142 -5.16 -0.88 -8.91
C THR A 142 -6.42 -0.60 -9.72
N PHE A 143 -7.19 0.41 -9.32
CA PHE A 143 -8.43 0.77 -9.98
C PHE A 143 -8.18 1.28 -11.41
N THR A 144 -7.24 2.22 -11.59
CA THR A 144 -6.95 2.80 -12.91
C THR A 144 -6.32 1.78 -13.85
N ALA A 145 -5.45 0.90 -13.36
CA ALA A 145 -4.92 -0.21 -14.15
C ALA A 145 -6.03 -1.15 -14.62
N GLY A 146 -6.93 -1.53 -13.72
CA GLY A 146 -8.06 -2.39 -14.04
C GLY A 146 -9.09 -1.75 -14.99
N MET A 147 -9.18 -0.42 -14.99
CA MET A 147 -10.00 0.34 -15.95
C MET A 147 -9.42 0.29 -17.36
N ASN A 148 -8.09 0.34 -17.48
CA ASN A 148 -7.41 0.33 -18.78
C ASN A 148 -7.25 -1.10 -19.32
N ASP A 149 -6.77 -2.03 -18.47
CA ASP A 149 -6.59 -3.44 -18.79
C ASP A 149 -7.00 -4.31 -17.60
N PRO A 150 -8.07 -5.09 -17.69
CA PRO A 150 -8.51 -6.01 -16.64
C PRO A 150 -7.45 -7.03 -16.21
N THR A 151 -6.61 -7.49 -17.13
CA THR A 151 -5.54 -8.48 -16.83
C THR A 151 -4.45 -7.83 -15.99
N LEU A 152 -4.02 -6.63 -16.36
CA LEU A 152 -3.06 -5.85 -15.60
C LEU A 152 -3.63 -5.45 -14.23
N GLY A 153 -4.90 -5.01 -14.19
CA GLY A 153 -5.60 -4.71 -12.94
C GLY A 153 -5.63 -5.89 -11.98
N LEU A 154 -5.87 -7.11 -12.48
CA LEU A 154 -5.81 -8.33 -11.68
C LEU A 154 -4.39 -8.59 -11.16
N ALA A 155 -3.38 -8.47 -12.00
CA ALA A 155 -1.98 -8.68 -11.61
C ALA A 155 -1.56 -7.71 -10.49
N ILE A 156 -1.91 -6.41 -10.64
CA ILE A 156 -1.63 -5.39 -9.63
C ILE A 156 -2.43 -5.65 -8.35
N ALA A 157 -3.72 -6.01 -8.44
CA ALA A 157 -4.53 -6.34 -7.27
C ALA A 157 -3.95 -7.51 -6.46
N VAL A 158 -3.45 -8.55 -7.14
CA VAL A 158 -2.76 -9.69 -6.49
C VAL A 158 -1.47 -9.23 -5.82
N ALA A 159 -0.67 -8.41 -6.50
CA ALA A 159 0.57 -7.89 -5.95
C ALA A 159 0.33 -7.02 -4.70
N VAL A 160 -0.65 -6.11 -4.76
CA VAL A 160 -1.07 -5.28 -3.62
C VAL A 160 -1.63 -6.15 -2.49
N ALA A 161 -2.41 -7.19 -2.77
CA ALA A 161 -2.88 -8.12 -1.74
C ALA A 161 -1.72 -8.86 -1.04
N ILE A 162 -0.69 -9.30 -1.79
CA ILE A 162 0.54 -9.91 -1.24
C ILE A 162 1.30 -8.93 -0.36
N HIS A 163 1.32 -7.65 -0.70
CA HIS A 163 1.91 -6.58 0.10
C HIS A 163 1.10 -6.29 1.36
N ASN A 164 -0.21 -6.15 1.24
CA ASN A 164 -1.12 -5.73 2.30
C ASN A 164 -1.25 -6.75 3.45
N ILE A 165 -1.11 -8.06 3.18
CA ILE A 165 -1.15 -9.08 4.25
C ILE A 165 -0.01 -8.89 5.27
N PRO A 166 1.29 -8.82 4.87
CA PRO A 166 2.38 -8.51 5.78
C PRO A 166 2.24 -7.17 6.50
N GLU A 167 1.75 -6.14 5.80
CA GLU A 167 1.47 -4.84 6.40
C GLU A 167 0.43 -4.96 7.51
N GLY A 168 -0.70 -5.63 7.25
CA GLY A 168 -1.73 -5.88 8.25
C GLY A 168 -1.23 -6.67 9.47
N ILE A 169 -0.27 -7.59 9.28
CA ILE A 169 0.40 -8.29 10.39
C ILE A 169 1.27 -7.34 11.20
N ALA A 170 2.00 -6.45 10.54
CA ALA A 170 2.98 -5.57 11.17
C ALA A 170 2.33 -4.48 12.03
N VAL A 171 1.12 -4.02 11.68
CA VAL A 171 0.40 -2.94 12.38
C VAL A 171 -0.57 -3.43 13.46
N SER A 172 -0.73 -4.74 13.66
CA SER A 172 -1.65 -5.36 14.61
C SER A 172 -0.96 -5.83 15.86
#